data_44e329d79885bae080b21a1eb8dd63ab
#
_entry.id   44e329d79885bae080b21a1eb8dd63ab
#
_cell.length_a   1.000
_cell.length_b   1.000
_cell.length_c   1.000
_cell.angle_alpha   90.00
_cell.angle_beta   90.00
_cell.angle_gamma   90.00
#
_symmetry.space_group_name_H-M   'P 1'
#
loop_
_entity.id
_entity.type
_entity.pdbx_description
1 polymer ?
#
loop_
_entity_poly.entity_id
_entity_poly.type
_entity_poly.pdbx_seq_one_letter_code
_entity_poly.pdbx_strand_id
1 'polypeptide(L)'
;GIFVFMFFVSAPRRFLPGLLSLCVVLSSPSVAKVQPHLSDAHLSYAAHLRMRNRARLLKQYHAQVKKQASYVVEGNAESKSALRQQNRALIKQHPEWFPGPLKASDHRWQELAENDHFLSSDHLHNITEVAIHRLEQQLGKPYLWGGTDPDEGFDCSGLIFYAYNKILAAKLPRTANEMYHYRRATIVANRDLRRGDLVFFHIHSRDIADHMGVYLGQGQFIESPRTGETIRVSNLSDDFWQDHYLGARRILRSEEHT
;
A
#
# COMPACT_ATOMS: atom_id res chain seq x y z
N GLY A 1 -67.92 10.21 -26.92
CA GLY A 1 -67.99 10.70 -28.25
C GLY A 1 -66.60 10.60 -28.87
N ILE A 2 -66.19 9.62 -29.64
CA ILE A 2 -66.28 9.37 -31.04
C ILE A 2 -65.91 10.63 -31.84
N PHE A 3 -64.85 10.67 -32.55
CA PHE A 3 -64.71 10.93 -33.97
C PHE A 3 -63.28 10.60 -34.47
N VAL A 4 -63.22 9.69 -35.30
CA VAL A 4 -62.40 9.18 -36.38
C VAL A 4 -62.44 10.14 -37.57
N PHE A 5 -61.32 10.28 -38.25
CA PHE A 5 -61.13 10.50 -39.72
C PHE A 5 -59.61 10.55 -39.99
N MET A 6 -58.98 9.73 -40.61
CA MET A 6 -58.85 9.04 -41.91
C MET A 6 -58.64 9.95 -43.13
N PHE A 7 -57.63 9.52 -43.98
CA PHE A 7 -57.24 9.80 -45.37
C PHE A 7 -56.30 11.01 -45.57
N PHE A 8 -55.29 10.98 -46.47
CA PHE A 8 -55.01 10.25 -47.70
C PHE A 8 -53.52 10.36 -48.09
N VAL A 9 -52.95 9.30 -48.53
CA VAL A 9 -51.99 8.97 -49.58
C VAL A 9 -51.61 10.08 -50.56
N SER A 10 -50.31 10.28 -50.80
CA SER A 10 -49.73 10.38 -52.14
C SER A 10 -48.21 10.35 -52.11
N ALA A 11 -47.60 9.35 -52.73
CA ALA A 11 -46.24 9.37 -53.32
C ALA A 11 -46.43 9.66 -54.82
N PRO A 12 -45.43 9.86 -55.68
CA PRO A 12 -43.98 9.72 -55.54
C PRO A 12 -43.15 10.86 -56.20
N ARG A 13 -41.85 10.92 -55.97
CA ARG A 13 -40.90 11.13 -57.09
C ARG A 13 -39.46 11.02 -56.66
N ARG A 14 -38.78 10.15 -57.38
CA ARG A 14 -37.34 9.88 -57.46
C ARG A 14 -36.52 11.13 -57.71
N PHE A 15 -35.37 11.25 -57.03
CA PHE A 15 -34.09 11.72 -57.60
C PHE A 15 -32.95 11.24 -56.68
N LEU A 16 -32.06 10.43 -57.25
CA LEU A 16 -30.66 10.20 -56.87
C LEU A 16 -29.81 11.05 -57.86
N PRO A 17 -28.51 11.29 -57.61
CA PRO A 17 -27.58 10.88 -56.54
C PRO A 17 -26.72 12.06 -56.02
N GLY A 18 -26.16 11.87 -54.86
CA GLY A 18 -25.07 12.70 -54.38
C GLY A 18 -24.30 11.93 -53.31
N LEU A 19 -23.25 11.23 -53.76
CA LEU A 19 -22.23 10.61 -52.90
C LEU A 19 -21.54 11.69 -52.06
N LEU A 20 -21.88 11.83 -50.79
CA LEU A 20 -21.04 12.48 -49.81
C LEU A 20 -20.55 11.39 -48.86
N SER A 21 -19.32 10.96 -49.14
CA SER A 21 -18.53 10.08 -48.31
C SER A 21 -18.25 10.77 -46.96
N LEU A 22 -19.09 10.47 -45.96
CA LEU A 22 -18.82 10.90 -44.59
C LEU A 22 -17.79 9.93 -43.98
N CYS A 23 -16.52 10.29 -44.06
CA CYS A 23 -15.49 9.63 -43.31
C CYS A 23 -15.78 9.84 -41.82
N VAL A 24 -16.47 8.88 -41.21
CA VAL A 24 -16.50 8.75 -39.76
C VAL A 24 -15.11 8.29 -39.33
N VAL A 25 -14.30 9.25 -38.91
CA VAL A 25 -13.06 8.97 -38.21
C VAL A 25 -13.48 8.41 -36.83
N LEU A 26 -13.53 7.08 -36.76
CA LEU A 26 -13.55 6.38 -35.48
C LEU A 26 -12.22 6.67 -34.79
N SER A 27 -12.21 7.72 -33.96
CA SER A 27 -11.14 7.92 -32.97
C SER A 27 -11.23 6.80 -31.96
N SER A 28 -10.45 5.76 -32.18
CA SER A 28 -10.18 4.75 -31.18
C SER A 28 -9.63 5.46 -29.94
N PRO A 29 -10.17 5.18 -28.73
CA PRO A 29 -9.53 5.69 -27.53
C PRO A 29 -8.10 5.13 -27.52
N SER A 30 -7.15 6.03 -27.63
CA SER A 30 -5.74 5.73 -27.43
C SER A 30 -5.62 5.21 -26.00
N VAL A 31 -5.53 3.88 -25.85
CA VAL A 31 -5.10 3.27 -24.60
C VAL A 31 -3.70 3.83 -24.37
N ALA A 32 -3.61 4.79 -23.45
CA ALA A 32 -2.35 5.30 -22.98
C ALA A 32 -1.57 4.09 -22.46
N LYS A 33 -0.58 3.64 -23.23
CA LYS A 33 0.43 2.71 -22.76
C LYS A 33 0.99 3.33 -21.49
N VAL A 34 0.65 2.77 -20.34
CA VAL A 34 1.34 3.06 -19.09
C VAL A 34 2.81 2.81 -19.37
N GLN A 35 3.56 3.88 -19.48
CA GLN A 35 5.00 3.78 -19.64
C GLN A 35 5.53 3.08 -18.38
N PRO A 36 6.35 2.03 -18.52
CA PRO A 36 7.02 1.46 -17.38
C PRO A 36 7.86 2.56 -16.74
N HIS A 37 7.77 2.63 -15.43
CA HIS A 37 8.45 3.58 -14.56
C HIS A 37 9.85 3.95 -15.06
N LEU A 38 10.10 5.24 -15.18
CA LEU A 38 11.35 5.92 -15.55
C LEU A 38 12.53 5.65 -14.59
N SER A 39 12.52 4.58 -13.79
CA SER A 39 13.52 4.37 -12.74
C SER A 39 14.78 3.62 -13.19
N ASP A 40 14.74 2.86 -14.27
CA ASP A 40 15.86 1.96 -14.59
C ASP A 40 16.81 2.48 -15.67
N ALA A 41 16.42 3.46 -16.47
CA ALA A 41 17.18 3.90 -17.63
C ALA A 41 18.44 4.74 -17.29
N HIS A 42 18.59 5.22 -16.05
CA HIS A 42 19.69 6.12 -15.65
C HIS A 42 20.63 5.56 -14.58
N LEU A 43 20.44 4.32 -14.16
CA LEU A 43 21.36 3.71 -13.19
C LEU A 43 22.64 3.28 -13.89
N SER A 44 23.80 3.64 -13.29
CA SER A 44 25.09 3.17 -13.79
C SER A 44 25.18 1.64 -13.74
N TYR A 45 26.00 1.03 -14.62
CA TYR A 45 26.24 -0.41 -14.62
C TYR A 45 26.58 -0.95 -13.21
N ALA A 46 27.37 -0.19 -12.45
CA ALA A 46 27.72 -0.53 -11.07
C ALA A 46 26.50 -0.53 -10.12
N ALA A 47 25.51 0.36 -10.36
CA ALA A 47 24.29 0.38 -9.58
C ALA A 47 23.40 -0.84 -9.91
N HIS A 48 23.27 -1.20 -11.19
CA HIS A 48 22.58 -2.43 -11.62
C HIS A 48 23.21 -3.69 -11.06
N LEU A 49 24.53 -3.76 -11.04
CA LEU A 49 25.26 -4.90 -10.47
C LEU A 49 25.03 -5.01 -8.96
N ARG A 50 25.05 -3.88 -8.24
CA ARG A 50 24.72 -3.83 -6.80
C ARG A 50 23.29 -4.27 -6.53
N MET A 51 22.33 -3.81 -7.30
CA MET A 51 20.93 -4.23 -7.16
C MET A 51 20.75 -5.73 -7.40
N ARG A 52 21.36 -6.29 -8.44
CA ARG A 52 21.30 -7.74 -8.72
C ARG A 52 22.00 -8.57 -7.63
N ASN A 53 23.14 -8.13 -7.14
CA ASN A 53 23.83 -8.81 -6.04
C ASN A 53 23.03 -8.74 -4.75
N ARG A 54 22.45 -7.58 -4.42
CA ARG A 54 21.53 -7.42 -3.30
C ARG A 54 20.33 -8.37 -3.42
N ALA A 55 19.65 -8.40 -4.56
CA ALA A 55 18.50 -9.27 -4.79
C ALA A 55 18.87 -10.76 -4.65
N ARG A 56 20.06 -11.17 -5.16
CA ARG A 56 20.56 -12.54 -5.02
C ARG A 56 20.84 -12.91 -3.57
N LEU A 57 21.51 -12.03 -2.83
CA LEU A 57 21.84 -12.26 -1.42
C LEU A 57 20.59 -12.28 -0.55
N LEU A 58 19.65 -11.37 -0.79
CA LEU A 58 18.35 -11.37 -0.12
C LEU A 58 17.56 -12.67 -0.41
N LYS A 59 17.57 -13.15 -1.66
CA LYS A 59 16.93 -14.41 -2.03
C LYS A 59 17.57 -15.62 -1.30
N GLN A 60 18.90 -15.65 -1.21
CA GLN A 60 19.62 -16.69 -0.46
C GLN A 60 19.29 -16.62 1.04
N TYR A 61 19.30 -15.41 1.61
CA TYR A 61 18.92 -15.18 2.99
C TYR A 61 17.49 -15.62 3.27
N HIS A 62 16.52 -15.22 2.43
CA HIS A 62 15.13 -15.63 2.57
C HIS A 62 14.94 -17.16 2.51
N ALA A 63 15.69 -17.83 1.61
CA ALA A 63 15.67 -19.28 1.54
C ALA A 63 16.21 -19.93 2.84
N GLN A 64 17.25 -19.35 3.42
CA GLN A 64 17.86 -19.81 4.67
C GLN A 64 16.95 -19.56 5.87
N VAL A 65 16.36 -18.36 5.98
CA VAL A 65 15.40 -18.00 7.03
C VAL A 65 14.13 -18.84 6.92
N LYS A 66 13.62 -19.08 5.71
CA LYS A 66 12.45 -19.95 5.50
C LYS A 66 12.73 -21.39 5.97
N LYS A 67 13.93 -21.88 5.76
CA LYS A 67 14.38 -23.19 6.24
C LYS A 67 14.46 -23.23 7.77
N GLN A 68 14.93 -22.14 8.42
CA GLN A 68 14.98 -22.03 9.87
C GLN A 68 13.63 -21.76 10.50
N ALA A 69 12.77 -20.95 9.87
CA ALA A 69 11.43 -20.63 10.35
C ALA A 69 10.52 -21.86 10.46
N SER A 70 10.77 -22.92 9.66
CA SER A 70 10.06 -24.18 9.80
C SER A 70 10.29 -24.89 11.15
N TYR A 71 11.28 -24.46 11.92
CA TYR A 71 11.58 -24.98 13.25
C TYR A 71 11.19 -24.02 14.40
N VAL A 72 10.76 -22.79 14.07
CA VAL A 72 10.39 -21.77 15.06
C VAL A 72 8.89 -21.82 15.27
N VAL A 73 8.47 -22.33 16.43
CA VAL A 73 7.08 -22.21 16.87
C VAL A 73 6.83 -20.75 17.25
N GLU A 74 5.92 -20.09 16.54
CA GLU A 74 5.50 -18.73 16.87
C GLU A 74 4.99 -18.69 18.32
N GLY A 75 5.68 -17.92 19.17
CA GLY A 75 5.30 -17.79 20.57
C GLY A 75 6.36 -18.22 21.60
N ASN A 76 7.36 -19.00 21.23
CA ASN A 76 8.46 -19.36 22.13
C ASN A 76 9.39 -18.15 22.34
N ALA A 77 9.59 -17.74 23.60
CA ALA A 77 10.41 -16.58 23.97
C ALA A 77 11.88 -16.73 23.53
N GLU A 78 12.43 -17.94 23.61
CA GLU A 78 13.80 -18.24 23.21
C GLU A 78 13.99 -18.13 21.69
N SER A 79 13.05 -18.63 20.90
CA SER A 79 13.02 -18.50 19.45
C SER A 79 12.90 -17.03 19.00
N LYS A 80 12.09 -16.23 19.71
CA LYS A 80 11.94 -14.80 19.46
C LYS A 80 13.23 -14.05 19.77
N SER A 81 13.91 -14.37 20.85
CA SER A 81 15.19 -13.75 21.22
C SER A 81 16.26 -14.04 20.19
N ALA A 82 16.38 -15.30 19.73
CA ALA A 82 17.31 -15.71 18.70
C ALA A 82 17.03 -14.99 17.36
N LEU A 83 15.77 -14.90 16.97
CA LEU A 83 15.36 -14.21 15.73
C LEU A 83 15.66 -12.70 15.80
N ARG A 84 15.40 -12.04 16.94
CA ARG A 84 15.77 -10.63 17.15
C ARG A 84 17.28 -10.42 16.99
N GLN A 85 18.08 -11.27 17.62
CA GLN A 85 19.55 -11.19 17.52
C GLN A 85 20.01 -11.38 16.09
N GLN A 86 19.44 -12.34 15.37
CA GLN A 86 19.75 -12.60 13.95
C GLN A 86 19.39 -11.41 13.07
N ASN A 87 18.19 -10.83 13.25
CA ASN A 87 17.74 -9.66 12.50
C ASN A 87 18.63 -8.44 12.77
N ARG A 88 18.98 -8.18 14.03
CA ARG A 88 19.93 -7.10 14.39
C ARG A 88 21.30 -7.28 13.71
N ALA A 89 21.82 -8.50 13.72
CA ALA A 89 23.07 -8.81 13.06
C ALA A 89 23.00 -8.55 11.55
N LEU A 90 21.91 -9.01 10.90
CA LEU A 90 21.67 -8.80 9.46
C LEU A 90 21.59 -7.31 9.09
N ILE A 91 20.76 -6.55 9.79
CA ILE A 91 20.57 -5.11 9.53
C ILE A 91 21.88 -4.35 9.76
N LYS A 92 22.63 -4.71 10.81
CA LYS A 92 23.93 -4.09 11.13
C LYS A 92 25.02 -4.45 10.14
N GLN A 93 25.05 -5.70 9.64
CA GLN A 93 26.07 -6.18 8.71
C GLN A 93 25.85 -5.69 7.28
N HIS A 94 24.60 -5.43 6.91
CA HIS A 94 24.21 -5.08 5.54
C HIS A 94 23.34 -3.81 5.48
N PRO A 95 23.83 -2.67 6.01
CA PRO A 95 23.05 -1.42 6.00
C PRO A 95 22.71 -0.97 4.57
N GLU A 96 23.52 -1.36 3.58
CA GLU A 96 23.30 -1.06 2.17
C GLU A 96 22.07 -1.78 1.56
N TRP A 97 21.51 -2.77 2.25
CA TRP A 97 20.31 -3.46 1.81
C TRP A 97 19.01 -2.74 2.21
N PHE A 98 19.12 -1.82 3.15
CA PHE A 98 17.97 -1.10 3.69
C PHE A 98 18.04 0.38 3.28
N PRO A 99 16.88 1.06 3.15
CA PRO A 99 16.84 2.46 2.71
C PRO A 99 17.63 3.44 3.59
N GLY A 100 17.98 3.03 4.79
CA GLY A 100 18.74 3.86 5.73
C GLY A 100 17.88 4.83 6.55
N PRO A 101 18.48 5.53 7.54
CA PRO A 101 17.82 6.56 8.28
C PRO A 101 17.48 7.75 7.37
N LEU A 102 16.48 8.52 7.77
CA LEU A 102 16.10 9.79 7.13
C LEU A 102 17.36 10.63 6.90
N LYS A 103 17.61 11.03 5.64
CA LYS A 103 18.70 11.95 5.34
C LYS A 103 18.40 13.33 5.95
N ALA A 104 19.43 14.16 6.14
CA ALA A 104 19.25 15.52 6.64
C ALA A 104 18.28 16.35 5.77
N SER A 105 18.16 16.05 4.46
CA SER A 105 17.13 16.61 3.58
C SER A 105 15.70 16.24 3.98
N ASP A 106 15.55 15.24 4.85
CA ASP A 106 14.26 14.74 5.31
C ASP A 106 13.75 15.48 6.58
N HIS A 107 14.50 16.46 7.09
CA HIS A 107 14.05 17.32 8.20
C HIS A 107 12.71 18.01 7.90
N ARG A 108 12.43 18.26 6.62
CA ARG A 108 11.13 18.79 6.18
C ARG A 108 9.96 17.91 6.64
N TRP A 109 10.15 16.58 6.65
CA TRP A 109 9.11 15.64 7.10
C TRP A 109 8.90 15.67 8.61
N GLN A 110 9.96 15.94 9.38
CA GLN A 110 9.87 16.14 10.83
C GLN A 110 9.19 17.48 11.16
N GLU A 111 9.59 18.54 10.46
CA GLU A 111 9.02 19.87 10.61
C GLU A 111 7.51 19.90 10.25
N LEU A 112 7.11 19.17 9.22
CA LEU A 112 5.70 19.00 8.83
C LEU A 112 4.88 18.24 9.87
N ALA A 113 5.50 17.30 10.59
CA ALA A 113 4.84 16.52 11.63
C ALA A 113 4.72 17.30 12.97
N GLU A 114 5.60 18.28 13.22
CA GLU A 114 5.66 19.07 14.45
C GLU A 114 4.75 20.31 14.41
N ASN A 115 4.42 20.84 13.23
CA ASN A 115 3.58 22.02 13.04
C ASN A 115 2.08 21.69 13.13
N ASP A 116 1.64 21.13 14.24
CA ASP A 116 0.29 20.62 14.51
C ASP A 116 -0.71 21.73 14.90
N HIS A 117 -0.91 22.74 14.06
CA HIS A 117 -1.94 23.74 14.28
C HIS A 117 -2.88 23.86 13.08
N PHE A 118 -3.96 23.12 13.10
CA PHE A 118 -5.05 23.00 12.12
C PHE A 118 -4.87 21.96 11.03
N LEU A 119 -5.74 20.94 11.09
CA LEU A 119 -5.90 19.88 10.09
C LEU A 119 -6.52 20.43 8.79
N SER A 120 -5.81 21.30 8.09
CA SER A 120 -6.12 21.61 6.69
C SER A 120 -5.90 20.36 5.83
N SER A 121 -6.51 20.31 4.65
CA SER A 121 -6.27 19.23 3.68
C SER A 121 -4.79 19.01 3.40
N ASP A 122 -4.01 20.10 3.39
CA ASP A 122 -2.56 20.08 3.14
C ASP A 122 -1.81 19.45 4.32
N HIS A 123 -2.22 19.74 5.55
CA HIS A 123 -1.62 19.14 6.74
C HIS A 123 -1.89 17.65 6.83
N LEU A 124 -3.12 17.19 6.53
CA LEU A 124 -3.44 15.77 6.46
C LEU A 124 -2.63 15.05 5.38
N HIS A 125 -2.48 15.69 4.22
CA HIS A 125 -1.63 15.16 3.15
C HIS A 125 -0.18 15.03 3.65
N ASN A 126 0.36 16.04 4.29
CA ASN A 126 1.72 16.04 4.83
C ASN A 126 1.92 14.93 5.88
N ILE A 127 1.00 14.78 6.84
CA ILE A 127 1.07 13.69 7.84
C ILE A 127 1.02 12.32 7.18
N THR A 128 0.15 12.15 6.18
CA THR A 128 0.06 10.90 5.41
C THR A 128 1.38 10.56 4.74
N GLU A 129 2.00 11.52 4.06
CA GLU A 129 3.28 11.32 3.38
C GLU A 129 4.42 11.05 4.37
N VAL A 130 4.43 11.71 5.54
CA VAL A 130 5.38 11.39 6.62
C VAL A 130 5.23 9.94 7.07
N ALA A 131 3.99 9.47 7.31
CA ALA A 131 3.73 8.09 7.70
C ALA A 131 4.22 7.10 6.64
N ILE A 132 3.87 7.35 5.37
CA ILE A 132 4.25 6.49 4.25
C ILE A 132 5.76 6.48 4.06
N HIS A 133 6.42 7.64 4.11
CA HIS A 133 7.88 7.70 4.02
C HIS A 133 8.56 6.87 5.12
N ARG A 134 8.04 6.91 6.36
CA ARG A 134 8.51 6.07 7.46
C ARG A 134 8.32 4.57 7.19
N LEU A 135 7.21 4.18 6.54
CA LEU A 135 6.96 2.80 6.11
C LEU A 135 7.94 2.36 5.03
N GLU A 136 8.10 3.17 3.99
CA GLU A 136 8.98 2.89 2.85
C GLU A 136 10.44 2.70 3.26
N GLN A 137 10.89 3.40 4.31
CA GLN A 137 12.22 3.21 4.88
C GLN A 137 12.43 1.86 5.56
N GLN A 138 11.36 1.12 5.82
CA GLN A 138 11.44 -0.21 6.39
C GLN A 138 11.41 -1.32 5.32
N LEU A 139 11.25 -0.99 4.04
CA LEU A 139 11.23 -1.96 2.95
C LEU A 139 12.45 -2.88 2.97
N GLY A 140 12.21 -4.18 2.82
CA GLY A 140 13.22 -5.22 2.82
C GLY A 140 13.64 -5.69 4.20
N LYS A 141 13.25 -5.01 5.28
CA LYS A 141 13.54 -5.49 6.65
C LYS A 141 12.73 -6.73 6.99
N PRO A 142 13.27 -7.61 7.82
CA PRO A 142 12.65 -8.89 8.13
C PRO A 142 11.38 -8.73 8.97
N TYR A 143 10.44 -9.65 8.76
CA TYR A 143 9.32 -9.82 9.66
C TYR A 143 9.79 -10.33 11.03
N LEU A 144 9.20 -9.80 12.09
CA LEU A 144 9.38 -10.28 13.46
C LEU A 144 8.04 -10.26 14.19
N TRP A 145 7.59 -11.41 14.66
CA TRP A 145 6.36 -11.50 15.46
C TRP A 145 6.44 -10.64 16.73
N GLY A 146 5.50 -9.71 16.88
CA GLY A 146 5.50 -8.73 17.97
C GLY A 146 6.51 -7.60 17.82
N GLY A 147 7.22 -7.52 16.65
CA GLY A 147 8.23 -6.51 16.39
C GLY A 147 7.64 -5.13 16.13
N THR A 148 8.32 -4.10 16.63
CA THR A 148 7.99 -2.67 16.44
C THR A 148 9.24 -1.81 16.26
N ASP A 149 10.40 -2.44 16.10
CA ASP A 149 11.71 -1.78 16.12
C ASP A 149 12.39 -1.88 14.74
N PRO A 150 12.85 -0.74 14.17
CA PRO A 150 13.56 -0.73 12.89
C PRO A 150 14.87 -1.53 12.90
N ASP A 151 15.46 -1.79 14.06
CA ASP A 151 16.69 -2.56 14.18
C ASP A 151 16.46 -4.07 14.40
N GLU A 152 15.23 -4.47 14.66
CA GLU A 152 14.87 -5.88 14.91
C GLU A 152 13.93 -6.45 13.85
N GLY A 153 13.07 -5.61 13.27
CA GLY A 153 12.01 -5.99 12.36
C GLY A 153 10.61 -5.73 12.92
N PHE A 154 9.59 -6.05 12.14
CA PHE A 154 8.20 -5.68 12.41
C PHE A 154 7.25 -6.83 12.13
N ASP A 155 6.17 -6.96 12.92
CA ASP A 155 4.97 -7.63 12.44
C ASP A 155 4.07 -6.67 11.64
N CYS A 156 2.96 -7.15 11.10
CA CYS A 156 2.07 -6.36 10.24
C CYS A 156 1.56 -5.09 10.93
N SER A 157 1.02 -5.20 12.13
CA SER A 157 0.50 -4.06 12.90
C SER A 157 1.60 -3.25 13.58
N GLY A 158 2.73 -3.86 13.93
CA GLY A 158 3.88 -3.19 14.52
C GLY A 158 4.56 -2.20 13.58
N LEU A 159 4.60 -2.52 12.29
CA LEU A 159 5.07 -1.62 11.25
C LEU A 159 4.21 -0.34 11.20
N ILE A 160 2.90 -0.48 11.23
CA ILE A 160 1.96 0.64 11.20
C ILE A 160 1.98 1.41 12.52
N PHE A 161 2.00 0.70 13.65
CA PHE A 161 2.19 1.29 14.97
C PHE A 161 3.44 2.18 15.03
N TYR A 162 4.57 1.71 14.51
CA TYR A 162 5.81 2.47 14.43
C TYR A 162 5.68 3.71 13.54
N ALA A 163 5.07 3.58 12.36
CA ALA A 163 4.98 4.66 11.40
C ALA A 163 4.05 5.78 11.88
N TYR A 164 2.87 5.42 12.38
CA TYR A 164 1.82 6.39 12.71
C TYR A 164 1.91 6.93 14.14
N ASN A 165 2.27 6.09 15.15
CA ASN A 165 2.18 6.53 16.54
C ASN A 165 3.24 7.55 16.98
N LYS A 166 4.23 7.85 16.14
CA LYS A 166 5.13 8.99 16.39
C LYS A 166 4.54 10.33 15.94
N ILE A 167 3.58 10.30 15.01
CA ILE A 167 3.02 11.50 14.39
C ILE A 167 1.57 11.75 14.77
N LEU A 168 0.84 10.73 15.27
CA LEU A 168 -0.54 10.87 15.71
C LEU A 168 -0.60 11.33 17.17
N ALA A 169 -1.44 12.32 17.47
CA ALA A 169 -1.80 12.71 18.83
C ALA A 169 -2.53 11.56 19.53
N ALA A 170 -3.55 10.98 18.89
CA ALA A 170 -4.27 9.82 19.37
C ALA A 170 -3.63 8.53 18.88
N LYS A 171 -3.03 7.76 19.80
CA LYS A 171 -2.28 6.56 19.46
C LYS A 171 -3.18 5.43 18.94
N LEU A 172 -2.71 4.73 17.92
CA LEU A 172 -3.32 3.51 17.42
C LEU A 172 -3.14 2.37 18.43
N PRO A 173 -4.11 1.44 18.51
CA PRO A 173 -3.93 0.18 19.24
C PRO A 173 -2.77 -0.65 18.68
N ARG A 174 -2.36 -1.70 19.40
CA ARG A 174 -1.19 -2.49 19.00
C ARG A 174 -1.50 -3.54 17.93
N THR A 175 -2.68 -4.13 17.93
CA THR A 175 -2.99 -5.27 17.06
C THR A 175 -3.83 -4.87 15.84
N ALA A 176 -3.73 -5.67 14.77
CA ALA A 176 -4.51 -5.45 13.56
C ALA A 176 -6.02 -5.45 13.84
N ASN A 177 -6.51 -6.39 14.64
CA ASN A 177 -7.93 -6.48 14.97
C ASN A 177 -8.43 -5.30 15.80
N GLU A 178 -7.65 -4.82 16.76
CA GLU A 178 -7.99 -3.60 17.51
C GLU A 178 -8.01 -2.36 16.60
N MET A 179 -7.07 -2.26 15.67
CA MET A 179 -7.04 -1.17 14.68
C MET A 179 -8.24 -1.24 13.73
N TYR A 180 -8.68 -2.44 13.34
CA TYR A 180 -9.87 -2.65 12.52
C TYR A 180 -11.15 -2.15 13.21
N HIS A 181 -11.25 -2.33 14.54
CA HIS A 181 -12.36 -1.89 15.38
C HIS A 181 -12.14 -0.52 16.04
N TYR A 182 -11.10 0.20 15.65
CA TYR A 182 -10.75 1.47 16.28
C TYR A 182 -11.82 2.53 16.03
N ARG A 183 -12.46 3.01 17.11
CA ARG A 183 -13.63 3.90 17.04
C ARG A 183 -13.37 5.26 16.41
N ARG A 184 -12.12 5.73 16.40
CA ARG A 184 -11.74 7.00 15.78
C ARG A 184 -11.44 6.86 14.30
N ALA A 185 -11.44 5.66 13.76
CA ALA A 185 -11.23 5.40 12.34
C ALA A 185 -12.56 5.43 11.57
N THR A 186 -12.54 5.97 10.38
CA THR A 186 -13.68 5.96 9.46
C THR A 186 -13.62 4.72 8.58
N ILE A 187 -14.76 4.05 8.38
CA ILE A 187 -14.90 2.96 7.42
C ILE A 187 -14.79 3.52 6.01
N VAL A 188 -13.98 2.89 5.17
CA VAL A 188 -13.73 3.30 3.79
C VAL A 188 -14.20 2.22 2.83
N ALA A 189 -15.03 2.59 1.85
CA ALA A 189 -15.41 1.69 0.77
C ALA A 189 -14.24 1.53 -0.23
N ASN A 190 -14.14 0.36 -0.91
CA ASN A 190 -13.03 0.07 -1.82
C ASN A 190 -12.82 1.13 -2.90
N ARG A 191 -13.90 1.68 -3.45
CA ARG A 191 -13.85 2.74 -4.48
C ARG A 191 -13.32 4.07 -3.96
N ASP A 192 -13.35 4.28 -2.64
CA ASP A 192 -12.98 5.53 -1.97
C ASP A 192 -11.60 5.44 -1.29
N LEU A 193 -10.87 4.35 -1.54
CA LEU A 193 -9.52 4.13 -1.02
C LEU A 193 -8.58 5.27 -1.42
N ARG A 194 -7.86 5.79 -0.44
CA ARG A 194 -6.85 6.84 -0.61
C ARG A 194 -5.53 6.42 0.03
N ARG A 195 -4.47 6.96 -0.49
CA ARG A 195 -3.11 6.81 0.05
C ARG A 195 -3.11 7.11 1.56
N GLY A 196 -2.57 6.18 2.36
CA GLY A 196 -2.59 6.25 3.83
C GLY A 196 -3.74 5.52 4.52
N ASP A 197 -4.73 5.01 3.78
CA ASP A 197 -5.77 4.16 4.37
C ASP A 197 -5.20 2.82 4.81
N LEU A 198 -5.67 2.32 5.95
CA LEU A 198 -5.32 1.00 6.44
C LEU A 198 -6.22 -0.04 5.77
N VAL A 199 -5.62 -1.06 5.17
CA VAL A 199 -6.32 -2.20 4.56
C VAL A 199 -6.16 -3.43 5.44
N PHE A 200 -7.24 -4.20 5.62
CA PHE A 200 -7.31 -5.31 6.57
C PHE A 200 -7.73 -6.60 5.90
N PHE A 201 -7.18 -7.70 6.39
CA PHE A 201 -7.38 -9.03 5.83
C PHE A 201 -7.60 -10.07 6.93
N HIS A 202 -8.29 -11.16 6.56
CA HIS A 202 -8.48 -12.36 7.35
C HIS A 202 -7.71 -13.53 6.72
N ILE A 203 -6.50 -13.78 7.17
CA ILE A 203 -5.65 -14.84 6.59
C ILE A 203 -5.94 -16.21 7.23
N HIS A 204 -6.11 -16.23 8.55
CA HIS A 204 -6.25 -17.47 9.32
C HIS A 204 -7.66 -17.63 9.92
N SER A 205 -8.38 -16.56 10.15
CA SER A 205 -9.70 -16.57 10.78
C SER A 205 -10.66 -15.62 10.07
N ARG A 206 -11.83 -16.11 9.68
CA ARG A 206 -12.81 -15.33 8.90
C ARG A 206 -13.37 -14.10 9.63
N ASP A 207 -13.34 -14.11 10.96
CA ASP A 207 -14.00 -13.09 11.78
C ASP A 207 -13.01 -12.11 12.43
N ILE A 208 -11.72 -12.26 12.18
CA ILE A 208 -10.68 -11.49 12.83
C ILE A 208 -9.78 -10.86 11.77
N ALA A 209 -9.52 -9.56 11.91
CA ALA A 209 -8.48 -8.89 11.15
C ALA A 209 -7.11 -9.32 11.70
N ASP A 210 -6.54 -10.37 11.12
CA ASP A 210 -5.26 -10.94 11.54
C ASP A 210 -4.07 -10.51 10.68
N HIS A 211 -4.36 -9.75 9.62
CA HIS A 211 -3.34 -9.10 8.79
C HIS A 211 -3.77 -7.72 8.32
N MET A 212 -2.79 -6.85 8.02
CA MET A 212 -3.05 -5.50 7.56
C MET A 212 -1.86 -4.88 6.81
N GLY A 213 -2.16 -3.82 6.07
CA GLY A 213 -1.18 -2.98 5.40
C GLY A 213 -1.66 -1.54 5.25
N VAL A 214 -0.86 -0.71 4.58
CA VAL A 214 -1.19 0.68 4.26
C VAL A 214 -1.28 0.87 2.75
N TYR A 215 -2.41 1.35 2.30
CA TYR A 215 -2.65 1.62 0.88
C TYR A 215 -1.78 2.77 0.37
N LEU A 216 -1.07 2.53 -0.72
CA LEU A 216 -0.13 3.49 -1.32
C LEU A 216 -0.73 4.23 -2.54
N GLY A 217 -1.92 3.84 -2.97
CA GLY A 217 -2.50 4.27 -4.24
C GLY A 217 -2.29 3.23 -5.34
N GLN A 218 -3.02 3.38 -6.44
CA GLN A 218 -2.90 2.55 -7.66
C GLN A 218 -3.03 1.03 -7.40
N GLY A 219 -3.83 0.63 -6.41
CA GLY A 219 -4.02 -0.77 -6.05
C GLY A 219 -2.87 -1.38 -5.25
N GLN A 220 -1.88 -0.61 -4.84
CA GLN A 220 -0.73 -1.09 -4.09
C GLN A 220 -0.86 -0.80 -2.59
N PHE A 221 -0.29 -1.68 -1.77
CA PHE A 221 -0.17 -1.46 -0.33
C PHE A 221 1.15 -2.02 0.21
N ILE A 222 1.66 -1.41 1.28
CA ILE A 222 2.87 -1.85 1.98
C ILE A 222 2.48 -2.70 3.18
N GLU A 223 3.19 -3.80 3.39
CA GLU A 223 2.93 -4.78 4.43
C GLU A 223 4.20 -5.41 5.01
N SER A 224 4.10 -5.91 6.24
CA SER A 224 5.04 -6.87 6.82
C SER A 224 4.35 -8.23 6.89
N PRO A 225 4.67 -9.19 5.99
CA PRO A 225 3.78 -10.33 5.72
C PRO A 225 3.80 -11.41 6.81
N ARG A 226 4.89 -12.14 6.98
CA ARG A 226 5.02 -13.26 7.93
C ARG A 226 6.47 -13.66 8.15
N THR A 227 6.69 -14.53 9.14
CA THR A 227 8.01 -15.10 9.45
C THR A 227 8.70 -15.69 8.21
N GLY A 228 9.96 -15.31 7.99
CA GLY A 228 10.76 -15.70 6.84
C GLY A 228 10.58 -14.84 5.60
N GLU A 229 9.74 -13.82 5.68
CA GLU A 229 9.55 -12.83 4.61
C GLU A 229 9.98 -11.44 5.08
N THR A 230 9.98 -10.48 4.17
CA THR A 230 10.40 -9.10 4.44
C THR A 230 9.30 -8.12 4.07
N ILE A 231 9.37 -6.93 4.66
CA ILE A 231 8.47 -5.82 4.34
C ILE A 231 8.54 -5.54 2.84
N ARG A 232 7.37 -5.47 2.22
CA ARG A 232 7.23 -5.33 0.77
C ARG A 232 6.00 -4.52 0.37
N VAL A 233 5.93 -4.19 -0.92
CA VAL A 233 4.72 -3.69 -1.56
C VAL A 233 4.03 -4.85 -2.27
N SER A 234 2.72 -4.99 -2.07
CA SER A 234 1.84 -5.99 -2.65
C SER A 234 0.71 -5.32 -3.43
N ASN A 235 0.06 -6.06 -4.34
CA ASN A 235 -1.07 -5.56 -5.12
C ASN A 235 -2.39 -6.04 -4.51
N LEU A 236 -3.27 -5.10 -4.20
CA LEU A 236 -4.58 -5.40 -3.62
C LEU A 236 -5.48 -6.19 -4.59
N SER A 237 -5.20 -6.10 -5.91
CA SER A 237 -5.92 -6.81 -6.97
C SER A 237 -5.52 -8.29 -7.14
N ASP A 238 -4.47 -8.75 -6.46
CA ASP A 238 -4.08 -10.16 -6.52
C ASP A 238 -5.16 -11.01 -5.86
N ASP A 239 -5.51 -12.16 -6.46
CA ASP A 239 -6.62 -13.04 -6.04
C ASP A 239 -6.55 -13.37 -4.55
N PHE A 240 -5.35 -13.67 -4.05
CA PHE A 240 -5.13 -13.96 -2.64
C PHE A 240 -5.63 -12.83 -1.73
N TRP A 241 -5.31 -11.59 -2.07
CA TRP A 241 -5.71 -10.43 -1.25
C TRP A 241 -7.19 -10.11 -1.39
N GLN A 242 -7.77 -10.29 -2.58
CA GLN A 242 -9.20 -10.13 -2.80
C GLN A 242 -10.02 -11.13 -1.99
N ASP A 243 -9.60 -12.40 -1.97
CA ASP A 243 -10.28 -13.48 -1.23
C ASP A 243 -10.25 -13.28 0.30
N HIS A 244 -9.24 -12.55 0.80
CA HIS A 244 -9.03 -12.34 2.23
C HIS A 244 -9.35 -10.92 2.71
N TYR A 245 -9.82 -10.04 1.83
CA TYR A 245 -10.07 -8.65 2.15
C TYR A 245 -11.28 -8.47 3.09
N LEU A 246 -11.07 -7.77 4.22
CA LEU A 246 -12.11 -7.44 5.19
C LEU A 246 -12.66 -6.02 5.02
N GLY A 247 -11.84 -5.09 4.54
CA GLY A 247 -12.21 -3.70 4.40
C GLY A 247 -11.08 -2.74 4.78
N ALA A 248 -11.38 -1.45 4.77
CA ALA A 248 -10.39 -0.41 5.07
C ALA A 248 -10.86 0.57 6.14
N ARG A 249 -9.88 1.24 6.75
CA ARG A 249 -10.08 2.29 7.75
C ARG A 249 -9.21 3.49 7.44
N ARG A 250 -9.79 4.69 7.56
CA ARG A 250 -9.07 5.96 7.48
C ARG A 250 -8.86 6.51 8.88
N ILE A 251 -7.60 6.71 9.24
CA ILE A 251 -7.21 7.23 10.56
C ILE A 251 -7.07 8.76 10.51
N LEU A 252 -6.47 9.26 9.42
CA LEU A 252 -6.25 10.69 9.21
C LEU A 252 -7.45 11.26 8.44
N ARG A 253 -8.18 12.16 9.07
CA ARG A 253 -9.33 12.85 8.48
C ARG A 253 -9.32 14.32 8.88
N SER A 254 -9.79 15.20 7.99
CA SER A 254 -10.19 16.54 8.38
C SER A 254 -11.34 16.44 9.38
N GLU A 255 -11.25 17.15 10.48
CA GLU A 255 -12.44 17.36 11.32
C GLU A 255 -13.37 18.26 10.50
N GLU A 256 -14.38 17.64 9.90
CA GLU A 256 -15.53 18.39 9.40
C GLU A 256 -16.21 18.96 10.63
N HIS A 257 -16.20 20.27 10.74
CA HIS A 257 -16.97 20.98 11.74
C HIS A 257 -18.45 20.63 11.53
N THR A 258 -19.00 19.89 12.48
CA THR A 258 -20.45 19.76 12.68
C THR A 258 -20.96 21.00 13.39
#